data_48c09a7d6afcddb85c06433ead70d8c5
#
_entry.id   48c09a7d6afcddb85c06433ead70d8c5
#
_cell.length_a   1.000
_cell.length_b   1.000
_cell.length_c   1.000
_cell.angle_alpha   90.00
_cell.angle_beta   90.00
_cell.angle_gamma   90.00
#
_symmetry.space_group_name_H-M   'P 1'
#
loop_
_entity.id
_entity.type
_entity.pdbx_description
1 polymer ?
#
loop_
_entity_poly.entity_id
_entity_poly.type
_entity_poly.pdbx_seq_one_letter_code
_entity_poly.pdbx_strand_id
1 'polypeptide(L)'
;TTFLDKTLKELHPADSADIIENLVPENRSKLIELEGFNLDPEIFVELNESIQSEIFILLSTESIVNILKHLESDNALKIIENLDEKKKNIVLDKLPPKDRFLLQEGLSFPEDSAARIMQREFTAIPSNWSVGQTIDYLRENKDLPEEFLEIFIVDSNFKPIGTVPSSKILRTARETKMNLIMNEMQVLIPVDMDKEEVGHIFENYNLVSAGVVDKDTKLVGMITGDDVFTVLKEEAEEDVLRLAGVGDEEITDSIFLKTKRRFNW
;
A
#
# COMPACT_ATOMS: atom_id res chain seq x y z
N THR A 1 -2.85 4.45 31.10
CA THR A 1 -3.58 4.09 29.86
C THR A 1 -4.13 5.33 29.16
N THR A 2 -4.96 6.13 29.83
CA THR A 2 -5.63 7.31 29.22
C THR A 2 -4.67 8.37 28.66
N PHE A 3 -3.48 8.53 29.22
CA PHE A 3 -2.51 9.52 28.72
C PHE A 3 -1.81 9.01 27.44
N LEU A 4 -1.37 7.76 27.44
CA LEU A 4 -0.68 7.17 26.27
C LEU A 4 -1.63 7.06 25.05
N ASP A 5 -2.87 6.59 25.27
CA ASP A 5 -3.90 6.53 24.23
C ASP A 5 -4.17 7.89 23.60
N LYS A 6 -4.34 8.93 24.42
CA LYS A 6 -4.52 10.30 23.92
C LYS A 6 -3.30 10.79 23.13
N THR A 7 -2.09 10.48 23.59
CA THR A 7 -0.85 10.87 22.93
C THR A 7 -0.73 10.20 21.57
N LEU A 8 -0.96 8.89 21.48
CA LEU A 8 -0.86 8.14 20.21
C LEU A 8 -1.89 8.61 19.17
N LYS A 9 -3.08 9.06 19.60
CA LYS A 9 -4.09 9.61 18.68
C LYS A 9 -3.80 11.04 18.18
N GLU A 10 -2.92 11.76 18.85
CA GLU A 10 -2.51 13.14 18.47
C GLU A 10 -1.22 13.16 17.63
N LEU A 11 -0.48 12.03 17.57
CA LEU A 11 0.77 11.90 16.83
C LEU A 11 0.52 11.35 15.42
N HIS A 12 1.48 11.59 14.52
CA HIS A 12 1.53 10.93 13.22
C HIS A 12 1.67 9.41 13.39
N PRO A 13 1.06 8.57 12.52
CA PRO A 13 1.18 7.11 12.59
C PRO A 13 2.61 6.61 12.73
N ALA A 14 3.56 7.13 11.94
CA ALA A 14 4.98 6.77 12.00
C ALA A 14 5.60 7.04 13.39
N ASP A 15 5.34 8.22 14.00
CA ASP A 15 5.84 8.55 15.35
C ASP A 15 5.24 7.62 16.40
N SER A 16 3.98 7.23 16.21
CA SER A 16 3.29 6.30 17.10
C SER A 16 3.84 4.89 16.98
N ALA A 17 4.18 4.45 15.76
CA ALA A 17 4.85 3.19 15.50
C ALA A 17 6.23 3.14 16.18
N ASP A 18 7.04 4.19 16.03
CA ASP A 18 8.33 4.32 16.71
C ASP A 18 8.22 4.18 18.23
N ILE A 19 7.20 4.81 18.84
CA ILE A 19 6.95 4.68 20.27
C ILE A 19 6.62 3.22 20.64
N ILE A 20 5.74 2.58 19.88
CA ILE A 20 5.32 1.19 20.13
C ILE A 20 6.50 0.23 19.98
N GLU A 21 7.36 0.42 18.99
CA GLU A 21 8.56 -0.39 18.76
C GLU A 21 9.55 -0.29 19.91
N ASN A 22 9.72 0.91 20.49
CA ASN A 22 10.62 1.15 21.61
C ASN A 22 10.06 0.72 22.98
N LEU A 23 8.80 0.29 23.07
CA LEU A 23 8.26 -0.29 24.29
C LEU A 23 8.87 -1.68 24.55
N VAL A 24 9.10 -1.98 25.84
CA VAL A 24 9.42 -3.37 26.22
C VAL A 24 8.21 -4.29 25.91
N PRO A 25 8.44 -5.57 25.54
CA PRO A 25 7.38 -6.48 25.09
C PRO A 25 6.15 -6.54 26.00
N GLU A 26 6.35 -6.54 27.32
CA GLU A 26 5.25 -6.61 28.29
C GLU A 26 4.35 -5.37 28.26
N ASN A 27 4.93 -4.17 28.03
CA ASN A 27 4.16 -2.93 27.95
C ASN A 27 3.47 -2.80 26.60
N ARG A 28 4.12 -3.25 25.52
CA ARG A 28 3.56 -3.32 24.17
C ARG A 28 2.33 -4.24 24.15
N SER A 29 2.46 -5.47 24.67
CA SER A 29 1.33 -6.41 24.76
C SER A 29 0.15 -5.82 25.52
N LYS A 30 0.39 -5.18 26.67
CA LYS A 30 -0.67 -4.51 27.44
C LYS A 30 -1.33 -3.37 26.69
N LEU A 31 -0.56 -2.57 25.93
CA LEU A 31 -1.11 -1.50 25.13
C LEU A 31 -2.04 -2.06 24.04
N ILE A 32 -1.59 -3.08 23.33
CA ILE A 32 -2.34 -3.70 22.25
C ILE A 32 -3.60 -4.42 22.74
N GLU A 33 -3.54 -5.12 23.87
CA GLU A 33 -4.70 -5.76 24.48
C GLU A 33 -5.78 -4.76 24.92
N LEU A 34 -5.38 -3.57 25.38
CA LEU A 34 -6.30 -2.55 25.88
C LEU A 34 -6.82 -1.62 24.79
N GLU A 35 -5.98 -1.20 23.86
CA GLU A 35 -6.24 -0.10 22.92
C GLU A 35 -6.09 -0.50 21.44
N GLY A 36 -5.58 -1.71 21.14
CA GLY A 36 -5.25 -2.09 19.75
C GLY A 36 -6.41 -1.98 18.76
N PHE A 37 -7.65 -2.07 19.24
CA PHE A 37 -8.85 -1.84 18.41
C PHE A 37 -9.10 -0.34 18.11
N ASN A 38 -8.60 0.56 18.95
CA ASN A 38 -8.84 2.00 18.86
C ASN A 38 -7.65 2.78 18.28
N LEU A 39 -6.52 2.12 18.00
CA LEU A 39 -5.37 2.72 17.35
C LEU A 39 -5.67 3.01 15.88
N ASP A 40 -5.01 4.03 15.34
CA ASP A 40 -5.06 4.32 13.91
C ASP A 40 -4.52 3.12 13.12
N PRO A 41 -5.25 2.60 12.12
CA PRO A 41 -4.81 1.50 11.28
C PRO A 41 -3.46 1.71 10.60
N GLU A 42 -3.13 2.93 10.21
CA GLU A 42 -1.85 3.26 9.58
C GLU A 42 -0.64 3.01 10.50
N ILE A 43 -0.81 3.07 11.82
CA ILE A 43 0.25 2.72 12.77
C ILE A 43 0.76 1.29 12.53
N PHE A 44 -0.14 0.36 12.19
CA PHE A 44 0.23 -1.03 11.98
C PHE A 44 1.01 -1.25 10.68
N VAL A 45 0.85 -0.39 9.70
CA VAL A 45 1.61 -0.39 8.43
C VAL A 45 3.04 0.07 8.66
N GLU A 46 3.23 1.08 9.51
CA GLU A 46 4.53 1.69 9.82
C GLU A 46 5.43 0.82 10.71
N LEU A 47 4.87 -0.20 11.41
CA LEU A 47 5.64 -1.08 12.26
C LEU A 47 6.57 -1.98 11.44
N ASN A 48 7.80 -2.22 11.97
CA ASN A 48 8.67 -3.23 11.40
C ASN A 48 8.03 -4.64 11.46
N GLU A 49 8.35 -5.50 10.51
CA GLU A 49 7.69 -6.80 10.32
C GLU A 49 7.72 -7.70 11.57
N SER A 50 8.81 -7.67 12.34
CA SER A 50 8.95 -8.52 13.54
C SER A 50 7.99 -8.09 14.65
N ILE A 51 7.83 -6.78 14.86
CA ILE A 51 6.90 -6.20 15.84
C ILE A 51 5.47 -6.32 15.34
N GLN A 52 5.25 -6.08 14.07
CA GLN A 52 3.95 -6.25 13.42
C GLN A 52 3.44 -7.69 13.61
N SER A 53 4.26 -8.71 13.33
CA SER A 53 3.91 -10.12 13.54
C SER A 53 3.61 -10.43 15.00
N GLU A 54 4.42 -9.92 15.96
CA GLU A 54 4.15 -10.06 17.41
C GLU A 54 2.78 -9.50 17.77
N ILE A 55 2.45 -8.29 17.29
CA ILE A 55 1.20 -7.60 17.58
C ILE A 55 0.00 -8.35 16.97
N PHE A 56 0.12 -8.80 15.73
CA PHE A 56 -0.97 -9.52 15.07
C PHE A 56 -1.29 -10.87 15.71
N ILE A 57 -0.34 -11.50 16.42
CA ILE A 57 -0.63 -12.68 17.24
C ILE A 57 -1.58 -12.33 18.40
N LEU A 58 -1.42 -11.15 19.00
CA LEU A 58 -2.21 -10.70 20.15
C LEU A 58 -3.60 -10.19 19.76
N LEU A 59 -3.74 -9.60 18.57
CA LEU A 59 -5.00 -9.02 18.12
C LEU A 59 -6.06 -10.09 17.82
N SER A 60 -7.31 -9.77 18.17
CA SER A 60 -8.46 -10.58 17.76
C SER A 60 -8.67 -10.52 16.25
N THR A 61 -9.31 -11.55 15.69
CA THR A 61 -9.68 -11.55 14.26
C THR A 61 -10.55 -10.36 13.90
N GLU A 62 -11.47 -9.97 14.78
CA GLU A 62 -12.35 -8.81 14.60
C GLU A 62 -11.56 -7.50 14.53
N SER A 63 -10.55 -7.35 15.37
CA SER A 63 -9.67 -6.18 15.36
C SER A 63 -8.87 -6.10 14.06
N ILE A 64 -8.32 -7.22 13.58
CA ILE A 64 -7.58 -7.27 12.31
C ILE A 64 -8.50 -6.92 11.14
N VAL A 65 -9.70 -7.50 11.08
CA VAL A 65 -10.70 -7.17 10.04
C VAL A 65 -11.06 -5.68 10.06
N ASN A 66 -11.16 -5.08 11.26
CA ASN A 66 -11.43 -3.64 11.36
C ASN A 66 -10.26 -2.80 10.87
N ILE A 67 -9.03 -3.15 11.18
CA ILE A 67 -7.82 -2.50 10.67
C ILE A 67 -7.80 -2.54 9.14
N LEU A 68 -7.92 -3.72 8.55
CA LEU A 68 -7.85 -3.90 7.09
C LEU A 68 -8.92 -3.14 6.30
N LYS A 69 -10.09 -2.88 6.90
CA LYS A 69 -11.17 -2.12 6.25
C LYS A 69 -10.90 -0.61 6.14
N HIS A 70 -9.98 -0.10 6.91
CA HIS A 70 -9.66 1.33 6.95
C HIS A 70 -8.32 1.65 6.31
N LEU A 71 -7.62 0.62 5.81
CA LEU A 71 -6.38 0.75 5.06
C LEU A 71 -6.64 0.75 3.56
N GLU A 72 -5.75 1.36 2.81
CA GLU A 72 -5.66 1.17 1.36
C GLU A 72 -5.34 -0.28 1.01
N SER A 73 -5.69 -0.68 -0.20
CA SER A 73 -5.69 -2.12 -0.57
C SER A 73 -4.30 -2.75 -0.61
N ASP A 74 -3.25 -2.01 -0.96
CA ASP A 74 -1.84 -2.43 -0.92
C ASP A 74 -1.35 -2.60 0.51
N ASN A 75 -1.61 -1.65 1.40
CA ASN A 75 -1.31 -1.73 2.82
C ASN A 75 -2.05 -2.90 3.50
N ALA A 76 -3.32 -3.09 3.16
CA ALA A 76 -4.10 -4.23 3.64
C ALA A 76 -3.51 -5.56 3.14
N LEU A 77 -3.01 -5.60 1.90
CA LEU A 77 -2.36 -6.77 1.31
C LEU A 77 -1.06 -7.11 2.04
N LYS A 78 -0.19 -6.11 2.26
CA LYS A 78 1.06 -6.26 3.02
C LYS A 78 0.83 -6.84 4.41
N ILE A 79 -0.19 -6.36 5.12
CA ILE A 79 -0.56 -6.92 6.43
C ILE A 79 -1.02 -8.38 6.34
N ILE A 80 -1.88 -8.71 5.36
CA ILE A 80 -2.38 -10.08 5.17
C ILE A 80 -1.25 -11.06 4.84
N GLU A 81 -0.25 -10.65 4.09
CA GLU A 81 0.93 -11.46 3.76
C GLU A 81 1.70 -11.88 5.01
N ASN A 82 1.86 -10.98 5.96
CA ASN A 82 2.59 -11.19 7.20
C ASN A 82 1.82 -12.00 8.25
N LEU A 83 0.55 -12.37 8.02
CA LEU A 83 -0.21 -13.26 8.90
C LEU A 83 0.14 -14.73 8.65
N ASP A 84 0.15 -15.54 9.73
CA ASP A 84 0.20 -16.98 9.56
C ASP A 84 -1.01 -17.51 8.74
N GLU A 85 -0.81 -18.58 7.97
CA GLU A 85 -1.79 -19.13 7.03
C GLU A 85 -3.17 -19.41 7.66
N LYS A 86 -3.20 -19.86 8.91
CA LYS A 86 -4.45 -20.16 9.59
C LYS A 86 -5.22 -18.88 9.91
N LYS A 87 -4.53 -17.86 10.42
CA LYS A 87 -5.14 -16.58 10.78
C LYS A 87 -5.54 -15.81 9.52
N LYS A 88 -4.69 -15.82 8.47
CA LYS A 88 -4.97 -15.27 7.14
C LYS A 88 -6.31 -15.77 6.60
N ASN A 89 -6.52 -17.09 6.54
CA ASN A 89 -7.76 -17.66 6.04
C ASN A 89 -8.98 -17.23 6.87
N ILE A 90 -8.88 -17.23 8.22
CA ILE A 90 -9.98 -16.81 9.09
C ILE A 90 -10.31 -15.32 8.90
N VAL A 91 -9.31 -14.47 8.75
CA VAL A 91 -9.49 -13.03 8.52
C VAL A 91 -10.17 -12.80 7.17
N LEU A 92 -9.64 -13.41 6.09
CA LEU A 92 -10.22 -13.29 4.74
C LEU A 92 -11.69 -13.72 4.71
N ASP A 93 -12.07 -14.79 5.42
CA ASP A 93 -13.46 -15.26 5.48
C ASP A 93 -14.41 -14.28 6.17
N LYS A 94 -13.90 -13.43 7.08
CA LYS A 94 -14.68 -12.43 7.80
C LYS A 94 -14.74 -11.07 7.12
N LEU A 95 -13.91 -10.83 6.12
CA LEU A 95 -13.94 -9.58 5.34
C LEU A 95 -15.21 -9.49 4.47
N PRO A 96 -15.67 -8.26 4.16
CA PRO A 96 -16.69 -8.05 3.15
C PRO A 96 -16.31 -8.71 1.82
N PRO A 97 -17.28 -9.21 1.03
CA PRO A 97 -16.97 -9.91 -0.22
C PRO A 97 -16.11 -9.13 -1.21
N LYS A 98 -16.27 -7.81 -1.28
CA LYS A 98 -15.48 -6.93 -2.14
C LYS A 98 -14.00 -6.92 -1.70
N ASP A 99 -13.74 -6.63 -0.44
CA ASP A 99 -12.38 -6.51 0.11
C ASP A 99 -11.66 -7.86 0.06
N ARG A 100 -12.37 -8.94 0.44
CA ARG A 100 -11.84 -10.30 0.31
C ARG A 100 -11.43 -10.64 -1.11
N PHE A 101 -12.27 -10.31 -2.11
CA PHE A 101 -11.95 -10.56 -3.51
C PHE A 101 -10.68 -9.81 -3.94
N LEU A 102 -10.56 -8.53 -3.60
CA LEU A 102 -9.40 -7.71 -3.95
C LEU A 102 -8.11 -8.24 -3.33
N LEU A 103 -8.14 -8.61 -2.04
CA LEU A 103 -6.98 -9.17 -1.36
C LEU A 103 -6.60 -10.56 -1.91
N GLN A 104 -7.58 -11.44 -2.17
CA GLN A 104 -7.30 -12.73 -2.78
C GLN A 104 -6.75 -12.62 -4.20
N GLU A 105 -7.25 -11.67 -4.99
CA GLU A 105 -6.70 -11.36 -6.30
C GLU A 105 -5.25 -10.86 -6.19
N GLY A 106 -4.98 -9.90 -5.28
CA GLY A 106 -3.63 -9.41 -5.00
C GLY A 106 -2.69 -10.55 -4.63
N LEU A 107 -3.07 -11.40 -3.67
CA LEU A 107 -2.29 -12.57 -3.25
C LEU A 107 -2.02 -13.60 -4.37
N SER A 108 -2.78 -13.58 -5.45
CA SER A 108 -2.57 -14.48 -6.60
C SER A 108 -1.42 -14.07 -7.52
N PHE A 109 -0.97 -12.84 -7.43
CA PHE A 109 0.17 -12.32 -8.21
C PHE A 109 1.51 -12.70 -7.55
N PRO A 110 2.62 -12.72 -8.32
CA PRO A 110 3.97 -12.89 -7.76
C PRO A 110 4.29 -11.82 -6.70
N GLU A 111 5.04 -12.18 -5.67
CA GLU A 111 5.38 -11.29 -4.54
C GLU A 111 6.12 -10.02 -4.98
N ASP A 112 6.99 -10.14 -6.00
CA ASP A 112 7.76 -9.01 -6.52
C ASP A 112 7.09 -8.29 -7.69
N SER A 113 5.77 -8.45 -7.87
CA SER A 113 5.05 -7.80 -8.98
C SER A 113 4.45 -6.45 -8.61
N ALA A 114 4.27 -5.58 -9.59
CA ALA A 114 3.56 -4.30 -9.49
C ALA A 114 2.16 -4.45 -8.88
N ALA A 115 1.50 -5.58 -9.12
CA ALA A 115 0.19 -5.88 -8.55
C ALA A 115 0.18 -6.00 -7.02
N ARG A 116 1.35 -6.28 -6.40
CA ARG A 116 1.50 -6.40 -4.94
C ARG A 116 1.64 -5.06 -4.23
N ILE A 117 2.13 -4.06 -4.94
CA ILE A 117 2.35 -2.70 -4.42
C ILE A 117 1.36 -1.69 -5.00
N MET A 118 0.35 -2.13 -5.76
CA MET A 118 -0.65 -1.21 -6.31
C MET A 118 -1.83 -1.06 -5.38
N GLN A 119 -2.30 0.17 -5.23
CA GLN A 119 -3.58 0.46 -4.61
C GLN A 119 -4.73 0.44 -5.63
N ARG A 120 -5.91 0.03 -5.17
CA ARG A 120 -7.14 -0.04 -5.98
C ARG A 120 -7.99 1.23 -5.86
N GLU A 121 -7.62 2.10 -4.97
CA GLU A 121 -8.26 3.36 -4.63
C GLU A 121 -7.75 4.46 -5.56
N PHE A 122 -8.33 4.57 -6.76
CA PHE A 122 -7.99 5.60 -7.74
C PHE A 122 -9.23 6.26 -8.32
N THR A 123 -9.06 7.47 -8.83
CA THR A 123 -10.12 8.20 -9.55
C THR A 123 -9.87 8.17 -11.05
N ALA A 124 -10.83 7.64 -11.81
CA ALA A 124 -10.78 7.59 -13.27
C ALA A 124 -12.02 8.25 -13.89
N ILE A 125 -11.78 9.08 -14.91
CA ILE A 125 -12.82 9.90 -15.57
C ILE A 125 -12.76 9.68 -17.09
N PRO A 126 -13.93 9.56 -17.78
CA PRO A 126 -13.96 9.50 -19.23
C PRO A 126 -13.42 10.78 -19.89
N SER A 127 -12.63 10.60 -20.95
CA SER A 127 -11.94 11.71 -21.65
C SER A 127 -12.88 12.76 -22.26
N ASN A 128 -14.11 12.40 -22.54
CA ASN A 128 -15.12 13.28 -23.13
C ASN A 128 -15.91 14.11 -22.11
N TRP A 129 -15.70 13.90 -20.80
CA TRP A 129 -16.33 14.72 -19.76
C TRP A 129 -15.77 16.13 -19.75
N SER A 130 -16.59 17.09 -19.28
CA SER A 130 -16.09 18.44 -18.97
C SER A 130 -15.54 18.51 -17.53
N VAL A 131 -14.73 19.52 -17.28
CA VAL A 131 -14.26 19.87 -15.94
C VAL A 131 -15.43 20.00 -14.96
N GLY A 132 -16.53 20.63 -15.38
CA GLY A 132 -17.74 20.77 -14.58
C GLY A 132 -18.37 19.44 -14.21
N GLN A 133 -18.52 18.52 -15.16
CA GLN A 133 -19.04 17.17 -14.89
C GLN A 133 -18.13 16.41 -13.94
N THR A 134 -16.81 16.54 -14.10
CA THR A 134 -15.83 15.93 -13.21
C THR A 134 -15.95 16.46 -11.79
N ILE A 135 -16.01 17.78 -11.60
CA ILE A 135 -16.15 18.39 -10.26
C ILE A 135 -17.45 17.94 -9.59
N ASP A 136 -18.55 17.90 -10.33
CA ASP A 136 -19.84 17.49 -9.78
C ASP A 136 -19.81 16.01 -9.36
N TYR A 137 -19.22 15.12 -10.19
CA TYR A 137 -18.99 13.72 -9.87
C TYR A 137 -18.14 13.51 -8.61
N LEU A 138 -17.01 14.26 -8.49
CA LEU A 138 -16.13 14.18 -7.32
C LEU A 138 -16.82 14.61 -6.02
N ARG A 139 -17.80 15.53 -6.10
CA ARG A 139 -18.56 16.01 -4.93
C ARG A 139 -19.68 15.07 -4.52
N GLU A 140 -20.29 14.41 -5.48
CA GLU A 140 -21.46 13.56 -5.25
C GLU A 140 -21.08 12.12 -4.88
N ASN A 141 -19.96 11.63 -5.39
CA ASN A 141 -19.51 10.26 -5.16
C ASN A 141 -18.65 10.14 -3.90
N LYS A 142 -19.21 9.50 -2.87
CA LYS A 142 -18.54 9.28 -1.58
C LYS A 142 -17.66 8.04 -1.52
N ASP A 143 -17.68 7.23 -2.59
CA ASP A 143 -16.88 6.00 -2.67
C ASP A 143 -15.49 6.23 -3.29
N LEU A 144 -15.17 7.50 -3.61
CA LEU A 144 -13.86 7.88 -4.10
C LEU A 144 -12.86 7.99 -2.96
N PRO A 145 -11.54 7.82 -3.25
CA PRO A 145 -10.49 8.09 -2.27
C PRO A 145 -10.65 9.50 -1.66
N GLU A 146 -10.36 9.64 -0.38
CA GLU A 146 -10.41 10.95 0.30
C GLU A 146 -9.30 11.87 -0.22
N GLU A 147 -8.14 11.32 -0.54
CA GLU A 147 -7.00 12.05 -1.08
C GLU A 147 -6.64 11.52 -2.48
N PHE A 148 -6.39 12.42 -3.40
CA PHE A 148 -5.83 12.13 -4.73
C PHE A 148 -5.14 13.36 -5.31
N LEU A 149 -3.95 13.18 -5.82
CA LEU A 149 -3.16 14.24 -6.47
C LEU A 149 -3.53 14.38 -7.94
N GLU A 150 -3.80 13.27 -8.61
CA GLU A 150 -4.11 13.18 -10.03
C GLU A 150 -5.36 12.36 -10.29
N ILE A 151 -6.02 12.67 -11.39
CA ILE A 151 -7.17 11.91 -11.90
C ILE A 151 -6.76 11.25 -13.21
N PHE A 152 -6.98 9.95 -13.32
CA PHE A 152 -6.75 9.21 -14.56
C PHE A 152 -7.84 9.51 -15.58
N ILE A 153 -7.44 9.75 -16.82
CA ILE A 153 -8.34 9.92 -17.94
C ILE A 153 -8.33 8.63 -18.75
N VAL A 154 -9.52 8.07 -18.93
CA VAL A 154 -9.69 6.79 -19.62
C VAL A 154 -10.50 6.93 -20.91
N ASP A 155 -10.24 6.03 -21.84
CA ASP A 155 -11.04 5.87 -23.05
C ASP A 155 -12.29 5.01 -22.81
N SER A 156 -13.05 4.70 -23.89
CA SER A 156 -14.26 3.87 -23.82
C SER A 156 -14.02 2.42 -23.41
N ASN A 157 -12.78 1.94 -23.50
CA ASN A 157 -12.37 0.59 -23.09
C ASN A 157 -11.74 0.55 -21.69
N PHE A 158 -11.83 1.67 -20.97
CA PHE A 158 -11.19 1.87 -19.67
C PHE A 158 -9.65 1.82 -19.70
N LYS A 159 -9.07 2.09 -20.86
CA LYS A 159 -7.63 2.24 -21.02
C LYS A 159 -7.20 3.64 -20.56
N PRO A 160 -6.20 3.77 -19.67
CA PRO A 160 -5.69 5.08 -19.28
C PRO A 160 -4.92 5.73 -20.44
N ILE A 161 -5.30 6.97 -20.77
CA ILE A 161 -4.71 7.75 -21.86
C ILE A 161 -4.02 9.03 -21.40
N GLY A 162 -4.21 9.40 -20.13
CA GLY A 162 -3.58 10.57 -19.54
C GLY A 162 -3.95 10.76 -18.08
N THR A 163 -3.37 11.79 -17.46
CA THR A 163 -3.70 12.23 -16.10
C THR A 163 -3.99 13.73 -16.09
N VAL A 164 -4.77 14.17 -15.11
CA VAL A 164 -5.00 15.59 -14.83
C VAL A 164 -4.76 15.84 -13.35
N PRO A 165 -3.77 16.68 -12.98
CA PRO A 165 -3.59 17.10 -11.61
C PRO A 165 -4.85 17.79 -11.06
N SER A 166 -5.22 17.49 -9.81
CA SER A 166 -6.39 18.07 -9.13
C SER A 166 -6.35 19.60 -9.12
N SER A 167 -5.16 20.19 -8.98
CA SER A 167 -4.95 21.64 -9.05
C SER A 167 -5.29 22.25 -10.41
N LYS A 168 -5.09 21.51 -11.49
CA LYS A 168 -5.42 21.96 -12.87
C LYS A 168 -6.93 21.99 -13.10
N ILE A 169 -7.66 21.02 -12.55
CA ILE A 169 -9.13 20.96 -12.59
C ILE A 169 -9.73 22.20 -11.92
N LEU A 170 -9.23 22.56 -10.72
CA LEU A 170 -9.73 23.71 -9.96
C LEU A 170 -9.49 25.06 -10.66
N ARG A 171 -8.52 25.15 -11.56
CA ARG A 171 -8.13 26.37 -12.26
C ARG A 171 -8.65 26.47 -13.69
N THR A 172 -9.37 25.45 -14.16
CA THR A 172 -9.86 25.36 -15.54
C THR A 172 -11.37 25.66 -15.59
N ALA A 173 -11.81 26.32 -16.66
CA ALA A 173 -13.22 26.63 -16.88
C ALA A 173 -14.05 25.33 -16.99
N ARG A 174 -15.26 25.35 -16.39
CA ARG A 174 -16.14 24.18 -16.25
C ARG A 174 -16.54 23.53 -17.59
N GLU A 175 -16.58 24.30 -18.65
CA GLU A 175 -17.00 23.87 -20.02
C GLU A 175 -15.87 23.14 -20.76
N THR A 176 -14.62 23.26 -20.29
CA THR A 176 -13.45 22.66 -20.92
C THR A 176 -13.51 21.14 -20.82
N LYS A 177 -13.18 20.44 -21.91
CA LYS A 177 -13.13 18.97 -21.91
C LYS A 177 -11.85 18.46 -21.26
N MET A 178 -11.95 17.31 -20.54
CA MET A 178 -10.83 16.71 -19.84
C MET A 178 -9.68 16.32 -20.77
N ASN A 179 -9.98 15.83 -21.97
CA ASN A 179 -8.97 15.49 -22.98
C ASN A 179 -8.17 16.70 -23.51
N LEU A 180 -8.65 17.93 -23.32
CA LEU A 180 -7.91 19.15 -23.72
C LEU A 180 -6.93 19.62 -22.67
N ILE A 181 -7.06 19.15 -21.43
CA ILE A 181 -6.23 19.58 -20.32
C ILE A 181 -5.38 18.44 -19.71
N MET A 182 -5.60 17.20 -20.16
CA MET A 182 -4.81 16.07 -19.65
C MET A 182 -3.35 16.18 -20.11
N ASN A 183 -2.46 15.65 -19.27
CA ASN A 183 -1.12 15.27 -19.67
C ASN A 183 -1.21 13.88 -20.27
N GLU A 184 -0.60 13.66 -21.43
CA GLU A 184 -0.58 12.32 -22.03
C GLU A 184 0.14 11.34 -21.12
N MET A 185 -0.38 10.11 -21.04
CA MET A 185 0.24 9.04 -20.27
C MET A 185 1.56 8.65 -20.91
N GLN A 186 2.65 8.82 -20.17
CA GLN A 186 3.99 8.49 -20.65
C GLN A 186 4.34 7.02 -20.43
N VAL A 187 3.87 6.45 -19.33
CA VAL A 187 4.18 5.07 -18.92
C VAL A 187 2.93 4.41 -18.37
N LEU A 188 2.75 3.13 -18.71
CA LEU A 188 1.77 2.23 -18.11
C LEU A 188 2.52 1.07 -17.47
N ILE A 189 2.13 0.69 -16.28
CA ILE A 189 2.74 -0.40 -15.52
C ILE A 189 1.88 -1.66 -15.68
N PRO A 190 2.36 -2.72 -16.35
CA PRO A 190 1.66 -4.00 -16.33
C PRO A 190 1.61 -4.61 -14.92
N VAL A 191 0.52 -5.29 -14.57
CA VAL A 191 0.36 -5.94 -13.24
C VAL A 191 1.46 -6.93 -12.87
N ASP A 192 2.11 -7.54 -13.87
CA ASP A 192 3.18 -8.53 -13.73
C ASP A 192 4.60 -7.96 -13.85
N MET A 193 4.74 -6.64 -13.96
CA MET A 193 6.05 -5.96 -13.96
C MET A 193 6.70 -6.12 -12.59
N ASP A 194 8.00 -6.32 -12.58
CA ASP A 194 8.81 -6.39 -11.37
C ASP A 194 8.80 -5.07 -10.60
N LYS A 195 8.67 -5.12 -9.25
CA LYS A 195 8.57 -3.91 -8.41
C LYS A 195 9.85 -3.06 -8.43
N GLU A 196 11.04 -3.67 -8.61
CA GLU A 196 12.30 -2.92 -8.77
C GLU A 196 12.29 -2.16 -10.10
N GLU A 197 11.81 -2.77 -11.19
CA GLU A 197 11.67 -2.11 -12.49
C GLU A 197 10.68 -0.94 -12.39
N VAL A 198 9.59 -1.09 -11.65
CA VAL A 198 8.67 0.01 -11.32
C VAL A 198 9.41 1.14 -10.63
N GLY A 199 10.26 0.83 -9.63
CA GLY A 199 11.08 1.80 -8.93
C GLY A 199 11.96 2.62 -9.88
N HIS A 200 12.66 1.96 -10.77
CA HIS A 200 13.49 2.62 -11.80
C HIS A 200 12.69 3.50 -12.77
N ILE A 201 11.46 3.08 -13.12
CA ILE A 201 10.57 3.89 -13.96
C ILE A 201 10.17 5.17 -13.23
N PHE A 202 9.78 5.09 -11.96
CA PHE A 202 9.41 6.27 -11.17
C PHE A 202 10.57 7.25 -11.06
N GLU A 203 11.79 6.78 -10.80
CA GLU A 203 12.99 7.61 -10.74
C GLU A 203 13.29 8.28 -12.08
N ASN A 204 13.32 7.50 -13.17
CA ASN A 204 13.69 7.99 -14.50
C ASN A 204 12.72 9.02 -15.06
N TYR A 205 11.42 8.87 -14.78
CA TYR A 205 10.37 9.74 -15.30
C TYR A 205 9.88 10.77 -14.27
N ASN A 206 10.43 10.77 -13.04
CA ASN A 206 10.00 11.62 -11.93
C ASN A 206 8.49 11.55 -11.71
N LEU A 207 7.94 10.34 -11.66
CA LEU A 207 6.51 10.12 -11.50
C LEU A 207 6.08 10.37 -10.06
N VAL A 208 4.90 10.94 -9.89
CA VAL A 208 4.21 11.07 -8.60
C VAL A 208 3.28 9.86 -8.41
N SER A 209 2.64 9.43 -9.50
CA SER A 209 1.81 8.24 -9.54
C SER A 209 1.89 7.60 -10.94
N ALA A 210 1.57 6.31 -11.05
CA ALA A 210 1.48 5.61 -12.32
C ALA A 210 0.27 4.67 -12.34
N GLY A 211 -0.41 4.60 -13.49
CA GLY A 211 -1.52 3.68 -13.68
C GLY A 211 -1.03 2.26 -13.94
N VAL A 212 -1.61 1.31 -13.22
CA VAL A 212 -1.37 -0.13 -13.40
C VAL A 212 -2.46 -0.71 -14.28
N VAL A 213 -2.05 -1.52 -15.27
CA VAL A 213 -2.95 -2.08 -16.26
C VAL A 213 -2.89 -3.60 -16.31
N ASP A 214 -4.04 -4.21 -16.62
CA ASP A 214 -4.15 -5.63 -16.88
C ASP A 214 -3.68 -6.00 -18.30
N LYS A 215 -3.81 -7.29 -18.65
CA LYS A 215 -3.45 -7.83 -19.97
C LYS A 215 -4.25 -7.23 -21.13
N ASP A 216 -5.45 -6.71 -20.85
CA ASP A 216 -6.30 -6.02 -21.80
C ASP A 216 -6.02 -4.50 -21.87
N THR A 217 -4.96 -4.04 -21.19
CA THR A 217 -4.57 -2.64 -21.03
C THR A 217 -5.61 -1.77 -20.31
N LYS A 218 -6.49 -2.36 -19.51
CA LYS A 218 -7.45 -1.63 -18.68
C LYS A 218 -6.79 -1.19 -17.37
N LEU A 219 -7.13 0.00 -16.92
CA LEU A 219 -6.69 0.51 -15.62
C LEU A 219 -7.30 -0.34 -14.50
N VAL A 220 -6.45 -0.94 -13.68
CA VAL A 220 -6.87 -1.82 -12.57
C VAL A 220 -6.36 -1.36 -11.21
N GLY A 221 -5.43 -0.43 -11.18
CA GLY A 221 -4.86 0.14 -9.96
C GLY A 221 -3.95 1.32 -10.28
N MET A 222 -3.35 1.85 -9.25
CA MET A 222 -2.26 2.82 -9.36
C MET A 222 -1.17 2.50 -8.34
N ILE A 223 0.03 3.01 -8.60
CA ILE A 223 1.16 2.98 -7.66
C ILE A 223 1.54 4.43 -7.42
N THR A 224 1.86 4.78 -6.19
CA THR A 224 2.28 6.12 -5.80
C THR A 224 3.78 6.18 -5.48
N GLY A 225 4.32 7.38 -5.39
CA GLY A 225 5.75 7.57 -5.16
C GLY A 225 6.22 7.10 -3.79
N ASP A 226 5.39 7.18 -2.77
CA ASP A 226 5.65 6.72 -1.40
C ASP A 226 5.76 5.19 -1.33
N ASP A 227 4.87 4.45 -2.03
CA ASP A 227 4.97 2.99 -2.14
C ASP A 227 6.28 2.57 -2.80
N VAL A 228 6.66 3.29 -3.88
CA VAL A 228 7.93 3.05 -4.57
C VAL A 228 9.14 3.37 -3.68
N PHE A 229 9.07 4.42 -2.85
CA PHE A 229 10.12 4.70 -1.88
C PHE A 229 10.34 3.55 -0.90
N THR A 230 9.26 2.93 -0.44
CA THR A 230 9.31 1.77 0.44
C THR A 230 10.00 0.60 -0.27
N VAL A 231 9.61 0.29 -1.51
CA VAL A 231 10.26 -0.76 -2.32
C VAL A 231 11.76 -0.50 -2.49
N LEU A 232 12.15 0.69 -2.91
CA LEU A 232 13.56 1.02 -3.13
C LEU A 232 14.39 0.94 -1.84
N LYS A 233 13.80 1.27 -0.70
CA LYS A 233 14.44 1.13 0.62
C LYS A 233 14.61 -0.34 0.98
N GLU A 234 13.58 -1.16 0.83
CA GLU A 234 13.62 -2.60 1.11
C GLU A 234 14.70 -3.29 0.27
N GLU A 235 14.75 -3.01 -1.04
CA GLU A 235 15.77 -3.54 -1.96
C GLU A 235 17.20 -3.11 -1.58
N ALA A 236 17.39 -1.83 -1.23
CA ALA A 236 18.70 -1.33 -0.80
C ALA A 236 19.17 -2.01 0.51
N GLU A 237 18.26 -2.27 1.45
CA GLU A 237 18.55 -3.00 2.69
C GLU A 237 18.90 -4.46 2.40
N GLU A 238 18.17 -5.13 1.49
CA GLU A 238 18.42 -6.50 1.08
C GLU A 238 19.78 -6.64 0.40
N ASP A 239 20.14 -5.73 -0.48
CA ASP A 239 21.44 -5.69 -1.14
C ASP A 239 22.59 -5.51 -0.14
N VAL A 240 22.43 -4.66 0.85
CA VAL A 240 23.41 -4.50 1.94
C VAL A 240 23.57 -5.80 2.75
N LEU A 241 22.48 -6.48 3.06
CA LEU A 241 22.49 -7.76 3.76
C LEU A 241 23.16 -8.86 2.94
N ARG A 242 22.87 -8.93 1.63
CA ARG A 242 23.52 -9.86 0.69
C ARG A 242 25.03 -9.61 0.61
N LEU A 243 25.46 -8.34 0.52
CA LEU A 243 26.88 -7.97 0.54
C LEU A 243 27.57 -8.31 1.87
N ALA A 244 26.84 -8.22 2.98
CA ALA A 244 27.34 -8.62 4.30
C ALA A 244 27.34 -10.15 4.52
N GLY A 245 26.84 -10.94 3.55
CA GLY A 245 26.75 -12.41 3.65
C GLY A 245 25.70 -12.89 4.67
N VAL A 246 24.67 -12.07 4.95
CA VAL A 246 23.62 -12.34 5.94
C VAL A 246 22.27 -12.64 5.28
N GLY A 247 22.11 -12.30 4.01
CA GLY A 247 20.83 -12.31 3.29
C GLY A 247 20.15 -13.67 3.05
N ASP A 248 20.85 -14.79 3.18
CA ASP A 248 20.29 -16.14 2.95
C ASP A 248 20.14 -16.95 4.26
N GLU A 249 20.12 -16.28 5.40
CA GLU A 249 19.95 -16.98 6.70
C GLU A 249 18.46 -17.16 7.01
N GLU A 250 17.91 -18.33 6.71
CA GLU A 250 16.60 -18.71 7.24
C GLU A 250 16.61 -18.64 8.78
N ILE A 251 15.57 -18.05 9.36
CA ILE A 251 15.39 -17.90 10.83
C ILE A 251 15.53 -19.25 11.54
N THR A 252 15.29 -20.36 10.82
CA THR A 252 15.38 -21.75 11.30
C THR A 252 16.79 -22.33 11.25
N ASP A 253 17.78 -21.68 10.63
CA ASP A 253 19.14 -22.20 10.55
C ASP A 253 19.79 -22.27 11.95
N SER A 254 20.32 -23.46 12.29
CA SER A 254 20.98 -23.66 13.57
C SER A 254 22.21 -22.75 13.70
N ILE A 255 22.48 -22.26 14.92
CA ILE A 255 23.65 -21.40 15.24
C ILE A 255 24.96 -21.99 14.69
N PHE A 256 25.05 -23.31 14.60
CA PHE A 256 26.21 -24.00 14.09
C PHE A 256 26.37 -23.86 12.57
N LEU A 257 25.30 -23.88 11.80
CA LEU A 257 25.29 -23.66 10.35
C LEU A 257 25.64 -22.20 10.02
N LYS A 258 25.05 -21.26 10.77
CA LYS A 258 25.36 -19.82 10.65
C LYS A 258 26.84 -19.52 10.93
N THR A 259 27.40 -20.12 11.97
CA THR A 259 28.82 -19.98 12.30
C THR A 259 29.72 -20.58 11.23
N LYS A 260 29.37 -21.76 10.69
CA LYS A 260 30.16 -22.43 9.65
C LYS A 260 30.20 -21.66 8.33
N ARG A 261 29.09 -21.02 7.92
CA ARG A 261 29.05 -20.19 6.70
C ARG A 261 29.92 -18.94 6.82
N ARG A 262 29.97 -18.32 8.02
CA ARG A 262 30.81 -17.13 8.30
C ARG A 262 32.31 -17.41 8.42
N PHE A 263 32.71 -18.65 8.67
CA PHE A 263 34.14 -19.04 8.81
C PHE A 263 34.75 -19.64 7.52
N ASN A 264 34.02 -19.68 6.41
CA ASN A 264 34.54 -20.15 5.13
C ASN A 264 35.17 -19.04 4.26
N TRP A 265 35.75 -18.04 4.93
CA TRP A 265 36.63 -17.04 4.32
C TRP A 265 38.07 -17.36 4.69
#